data_f76127fd2028d8c4e0745ae31e3e6f09
#
_entry.id   f76127fd2028d8c4e0745ae31e3e6f09
#
_cell.length_a   1.000
_cell.length_b   1.000
_cell.length_c   1.000
_cell.angle_alpha   90.00
_cell.angle_beta   90.00
_cell.angle_gamma   90.00
#
_symmetry.space_group_name_H-M   'P 1'
#
loop_
_entity.id
_entity.type
_entity.pdbx_description
1 polymer ?
#
loop_
_entity_poly.entity_id
_entity_poly.type
_entity_poly.pdbx_seq_one_letter_code
_entity_poly.pdbx_strand_id
1 'polypeptide(L)'
;MGQSAALYEQIIFDEQGWVLNPNLSNYRILRAKEMAREMDEIIVETPQSDAPHGARGLGEVVMIGVAPAIANAVYRAIGVQITNVPMTPENVWRAIREQRPELIEEAKRKLKESGGE
;
A
#
# COMPACT_ATOMS: atom_id res chain seq x y z
N MET A 1 5.75 -8.69 2.68
CA MET A 1 5.81 -7.72 3.80
C MET A 1 5.47 -6.30 3.34
N GLY A 2 6.32 -5.60 2.58
CA GLY A 2 6.09 -4.20 2.20
C GLY A 2 4.75 -3.92 1.52
N GLN A 3 4.27 -4.77 0.62
CA GLN A 3 2.96 -4.63 -0.01
C GLN A 3 1.82 -4.76 1.00
N SER A 4 1.92 -5.67 1.97
CA SER A 4 0.94 -5.87 3.03
C SER A 4 0.85 -4.65 3.94
N ALA A 5 2.00 -4.16 4.44
CA ALA A 5 2.07 -2.96 5.25
C ALA A 5 1.55 -1.71 4.51
N ALA A 6 1.82 -1.61 3.20
CA ALA A 6 1.39 -0.47 2.41
C ALA A 6 -0.12 -0.44 2.12
N LEU A 7 -0.79 -1.61 2.03
CA LEU A 7 -2.17 -1.71 1.56
C LEU A 7 -3.18 -2.12 2.62
N TYR A 8 -2.76 -2.88 3.66
CA TYR A 8 -3.71 -3.55 4.55
C TYR A 8 -3.41 -3.43 6.04
N GLU A 9 -2.12 -3.55 6.42
CA GLU A 9 -1.77 -3.72 7.82
C GLU A 9 -1.84 -2.41 8.60
N GLN A 10 -2.66 -2.41 9.64
CA GLN A 10 -2.79 -1.28 10.56
C GLN A 10 -3.17 -1.79 11.95
N ILE A 11 -2.44 -1.36 12.96
CA ILE A 11 -2.87 -1.52 14.36
C ILE A 11 -3.80 -0.34 14.69
N ILE A 12 -5.00 -0.65 15.17
CA ILE A 12 -6.01 0.34 15.52
C ILE A 12 -6.10 0.40 17.04
N PHE A 13 -6.00 1.61 17.58
CA PHE A 13 -6.12 1.87 19.01
C PHE A 13 -7.43 2.60 19.31
N ASP A 14 -8.00 2.34 20.49
CA ASP A 14 -9.06 3.18 21.04
C ASP A 14 -8.50 4.45 21.70
N GLU A 15 -9.41 5.27 22.25
CA GLU A 15 -9.03 6.51 22.94
C GLU A 15 -8.21 6.29 24.21
N GLN A 16 -8.24 5.08 24.79
CA GLN A 16 -7.49 4.67 25.97
C GLN A 16 -6.15 3.99 25.62
N GLY A 17 -5.87 3.79 24.33
CA GLY A 17 -4.64 3.15 23.84
C GLY A 17 -4.70 1.62 23.78
N TRP A 18 -5.88 1.00 23.92
CA TRP A 18 -6.06 -0.43 23.74
C TRP A 18 -6.14 -0.80 22.26
N VAL A 19 -5.51 -1.92 21.90
CA VAL A 19 -5.55 -2.44 20.52
C VAL A 19 -6.92 -3.04 20.23
N LEU A 20 -7.61 -2.51 19.22
CA LEU A 20 -8.94 -2.97 18.80
C LEU A 20 -8.89 -4.20 17.87
N ASN A 21 -7.78 -4.44 17.22
CA ASN A 21 -7.60 -5.54 16.25
C ASN A 21 -6.41 -6.46 16.61
N PRO A 22 -6.39 -7.10 17.80
CA PRO A 22 -5.22 -7.82 18.32
C PRO A 22 -5.05 -9.23 17.73
N ASN A 23 -5.86 -9.66 16.81
CA ASN A 23 -5.84 -11.02 16.26
C ASN A 23 -5.97 -11.03 14.74
N LEU A 24 -5.58 -12.14 14.09
CA LEU A 24 -5.57 -12.30 12.63
C LEU A 24 -6.96 -12.29 11.97
N SER A 25 -8.05 -12.30 12.72
CA SER A 25 -9.38 -12.08 12.17
C SER A 25 -9.61 -10.61 11.83
N ASN A 26 -9.01 -9.71 12.59
CA ASN A 26 -9.21 -8.27 12.50
C ASN A 26 -7.97 -7.52 12.00
N TYR A 27 -6.76 -8.04 12.29
CA TYR A 27 -5.50 -7.54 11.73
C TYR A 27 -5.26 -8.21 10.39
N ARG A 28 -5.45 -7.46 9.30
CA ARG A 28 -5.42 -8.02 7.95
C ARG A 28 -4.02 -8.08 7.39
N ILE A 29 -3.54 -9.30 7.13
CA ILE A 29 -2.32 -9.58 6.38
C ILE A 29 -2.67 -9.93 4.94
N LEU A 30 -1.81 -9.55 3.99
CA LEU A 30 -1.92 -9.89 2.58
C LEU A 30 -1.98 -11.41 2.37
N ARG A 31 -2.95 -11.87 1.60
CA ARG A 31 -3.10 -13.28 1.24
C ARG A 31 -2.37 -13.58 -0.06
N ALA A 32 -2.02 -14.84 -0.30
CA ALA A 32 -1.31 -15.27 -1.50
C ALA A 32 -2.01 -14.84 -2.82
N LYS A 33 -3.34 -14.82 -2.84
CA LYS A 33 -4.13 -14.39 -4.01
C LYS A 33 -4.10 -12.88 -4.27
N GLU A 34 -3.68 -12.10 -3.29
CA GLU A 34 -3.63 -10.63 -3.33
C GLU A 34 -2.23 -10.11 -3.65
N MET A 35 -1.25 -11.01 -3.72
CA MET A 35 0.12 -10.68 -4.11
C MET A 35 0.22 -10.32 -5.59
N ALA A 36 1.24 -9.54 -5.94
CA ALA A 36 1.59 -9.29 -7.33
C ALA A 36 1.80 -10.63 -8.06
N ARG A 37 1.26 -10.74 -9.27
CA ARG A 37 1.37 -11.97 -10.07
C ARG A 37 2.77 -12.22 -10.59
N GLU A 38 3.48 -11.15 -10.87
CA GLU A 38 4.85 -11.15 -11.37
C GLU A 38 5.72 -10.41 -10.37
N MET A 39 6.79 -11.04 -9.95
CA MET A 39 7.80 -10.48 -9.07
C MET A 39 9.17 -10.89 -9.59
N ASP A 40 9.95 -9.91 -10.00
CA ASP A 40 11.33 -10.10 -10.42
C ASP A 40 12.27 -9.64 -9.32
N GLU A 41 13.31 -10.41 -9.08
CA GLU A 41 14.32 -10.14 -8.07
C GLU A 41 15.60 -9.64 -8.75
N ILE A 42 15.94 -8.39 -8.47
CA ILE A 42 17.18 -7.80 -9.00
C ILE A 42 18.13 -7.56 -7.82
N ILE A 43 19.23 -8.28 -7.80
CA ILE A 43 20.27 -8.15 -6.78
C ILE A 43 21.30 -7.13 -7.25
N VAL A 44 21.40 -6.00 -6.52
CA VAL A 44 22.41 -4.99 -6.73
C VAL A 44 23.50 -5.19 -5.69
N GLU A 45 24.66 -5.69 -6.12
CA GLU A 45 25.81 -5.93 -5.24
C GLU A 45 26.52 -4.62 -4.90
N THR A 46 26.43 -4.23 -3.64
CA THR A 46 27.14 -3.07 -3.09
C THR A 46 27.93 -3.50 -1.86
N PRO A 47 29.19 -3.94 -2.01
CA PRO A 47 29.98 -4.46 -0.90
C PRO A 47 30.18 -3.43 0.20
N GLN A 48 30.16 -3.88 1.44
CA GLN A 48 30.45 -3.06 2.61
C GLN A 48 31.91 -3.29 3.04
N SER A 49 32.71 -2.25 3.03
CA SER A 49 34.17 -2.35 3.23
C SER A 49 34.59 -2.78 4.63
N ASP A 50 33.75 -2.53 5.65
CA ASP A 50 33.98 -2.83 7.07
C ASP A 50 33.27 -4.12 7.54
N ALA A 51 32.64 -4.86 6.64
CA ALA A 51 31.97 -6.11 6.94
C ALA A 51 32.72 -7.33 6.40
N PRO A 52 32.68 -8.48 7.08
CA PRO A 52 33.27 -9.72 6.60
C PRO A 52 32.77 -10.08 5.20
N HIS A 53 33.69 -10.31 4.28
CA HIS A 53 33.40 -10.61 2.86
C HIS A 53 32.54 -9.57 2.14
N GLY A 54 32.44 -8.35 2.67
CA GLY A 54 31.58 -7.32 2.11
C GLY A 54 30.08 -7.54 2.32
N ALA A 55 29.70 -8.40 3.29
CA ALA A 55 28.32 -8.76 3.53
C ALA A 55 27.47 -7.59 4.03
N ARG A 56 26.20 -7.55 3.62
CA ARG A 56 25.21 -6.55 4.05
C ARG A 56 23.91 -7.22 4.46
N GLY A 57 23.21 -6.62 5.42
CA GLY A 57 21.87 -7.05 5.79
C GLY A 57 20.87 -6.82 4.65
N LEU A 58 19.98 -7.78 4.42
CA LEU A 58 18.98 -7.72 3.36
C LEU A 58 17.54 -7.93 3.86
N GLY A 59 17.33 -8.20 5.16
CA GLY A 59 16.05 -8.64 5.69
C GLY A 59 14.87 -7.68 5.42
N GLU A 60 15.00 -6.42 5.81
CA GLU A 60 13.87 -5.47 5.76
C GLU A 60 14.10 -4.28 4.82
N VAL A 61 15.32 -4.09 4.31
CA VAL A 61 15.64 -2.93 3.45
C VAL A 61 14.79 -2.88 2.19
N VAL A 62 14.42 -4.04 1.66
CA VAL A 62 13.63 -4.16 0.43
C VAL A 62 12.19 -3.66 0.58
N MET A 63 11.65 -3.58 1.79
CA MET A 63 10.28 -3.11 1.99
C MET A 63 10.15 -1.57 2.06
N ILE A 64 11.24 -0.85 2.28
CA ILE A 64 11.22 0.61 2.44
C ILE A 64 10.67 1.31 1.19
N GLY A 65 11.04 0.82 0.00
CA GLY A 65 10.62 1.39 -1.28
C GLY A 65 9.19 1.03 -1.71
N VAL A 66 8.55 0.05 -1.09
CA VAL A 66 7.26 -0.48 -1.59
C VAL A 66 6.11 0.50 -1.41
N ALA A 67 5.95 1.07 -0.22
CA ALA A 67 4.87 2.03 0.03
C ALA A 67 4.96 3.28 -0.86
N PRO A 68 6.12 3.94 -1.00
CA PRO A 68 6.24 5.07 -1.93
C PRO A 68 6.08 4.68 -3.40
N ALA A 69 6.48 3.47 -3.80
CA ALA A 69 6.25 2.99 -5.17
C ALA A 69 4.76 2.84 -5.47
N ILE A 70 3.97 2.27 -4.54
CA ILE A 70 2.52 2.15 -4.68
C ILE A 70 1.86 3.53 -4.68
N ALA A 71 2.24 4.44 -3.77
CA ALA A 71 1.72 5.80 -3.74
C ALA A 71 1.98 6.56 -5.06
N ASN A 72 3.18 6.42 -5.62
CA ASN A 72 3.53 6.99 -6.92
C ASN A 72 2.72 6.37 -8.06
N ALA A 73 2.45 5.06 -8.02
CA ALA A 73 1.62 4.39 -9.01
C ALA A 73 0.17 4.91 -8.97
N VAL A 74 -0.41 5.09 -7.78
CA VAL A 74 -1.73 5.71 -7.60
C VAL A 74 -1.73 7.14 -8.13
N TYR A 75 -0.72 7.93 -7.78
CA TYR A 75 -0.59 9.30 -8.28
C TYR A 75 -0.54 9.35 -9.81
N ARG A 76 0.26 8.47 -10.44
CA ARG A 76 0.34 8.39 -11.91
C ARG A 76 -0.97 7.97 -12.56
N ALA A 77 -1.76 7.12 -11.90
CA ALA A 77 -3.02 6.61 -12.42
C ALA A 77 -4.16 7.65 -12.36
N ILE A 78 -4.26 8.38 -11.26
CA ILE A 78 -5.44 9.22 -10.98
C ILE A 78 -5.11 10.65 -10.52
N GLY A 79 -3.83 11.01 -10.39
CA GLY A 79 -3.39 12.34 -9.97
C GLY A 79 -3.70 12.67 -8.50
N VAL A 80 -3.92 11.64 -7.66
CA VAL A 80 -4.19 11.80 -6.22
C VAL A 80 -2.95 11.45 -5.42
N GLN A 81 -2.50 12.36 -4.57
CA GLN A 81 -1.35 12.14 -3.70
C GLN A 81 -1.79 11.50 -2.38
N ILE A 82 -1.24 10.31 -2.08
CA ILE A 82 -1.48 9.61 -0.83
C ILE A 82 -0.22 9.67 0.02
N THR A 83 -0.33 10.27 1.20
CA THR A 83 0.79 10.46 2.13
C THR A 83 0.71 9.56 3.36
N ASN A 84 -0.39 8.84 3.53
CA ASN A 84 -0.64 7.97 4.67
C ASN A 84 -0.76 6.51 4.25
N VAL A 85 -0.22 5.62 5.06
CA VAL A 85 -0.40 4.17 4.95
C VAL A 85 -1.24 3.65 6.13
N PRO A 86 -1.96 2.54 5.94
CA PRO A 86 -2.13 1.78 4.71
C PRO A 86 -3.02 2.48 3.68
N MET A 87 -2.73 2.27 2.40
CA MET A 87 -3.54 2.78 1.28
C MET A 87 -4.72 1.85 1.03
N THR A 88 -5.57 1.71 2.05
CA THR A 88 -6.81 0.93 1.93
C THR A 88 -7.75 1.56 0.90
N PRO A 89 -8.68 0.80 0.31
CA PRO A 89 -9.68 1.34 -0.60
C PRO A 89 -10.42 2.55 -0.02
N GLU A 90 -10.73 2.52 1.29
CA GLU A 90 -11.37 3.64 1.97
C GLU A 90 -10.48 4.88 2.03
N ASN A 91 -9.19 4.72 2.38
CA ASN A 91 -8.25 5.84 2.46
C ASN A 91 -7.97 6.44 1.08
N VAL A 92 -7.87 5.60 0.05
CA VAL A 92 -7.75 6.04 -1.35
C VAL A 92 -9.00 6.79 -1.79
N TRP A 93 -10.20 6.24 -1.51
CA TRP A 93 -11.46 6.90 -1.86
C TRP A 93 -11.61 8.26 -1.15
N ARG A 94 -11.23 8.34 0.13
CA ARG A 94 -11.24 9.58 0.90
C ARG A 94 -10.31 10.63 0.28
N ALA A 95 -9.10 10.23 -0.11
CA ALA A 95 -8.16 11.10 -0.79
C ALA A 95 -8.67 11.56 -2.17
N ILE A 96 -9.32 10.69 -2.94
CA ILE A 96 -9.97 11.08 -4.21
C ILE A 96 -11.06 12.13 -3.95
N ARG A 97 -11.89 11.91 -2.94
CA ARG A 97 -12.99 12.83 -2.61
C ARG A 97 -12.48 14.23 -2.22
N GLU A 98 -11.33 14.30 -1.56
CA GLU A 98 -10.72 15.55 -1.11
C GLU A 98 -9.98 16.28 -2.23
N GLN A 99 -9.21 15.55 -3.06
CA GLN A 99 -8.31 16.15 -4.04
C GLN A 99 -8.87 16.19 -5.46
N ARG A 100 -9.70 15.20 -5.84
CA ARG A 100 -10.22 15.00 -7.20
C ARG A 100 -11.69 14.54 -7.19
N PRO A 101 -12.62 15.30 -6.59
CA PRO A 101 -14.04 14.91 -6.48
C PRO A 101 -14.71 14.67 -7.83
N GLU A 102 -14.22 15.31 -8.90
CA GLU A 102 -14.71 15.12 -10.27
C GLU A 102 -14.58 13.68 -10.78
N LEU A 103 -13.58 12.93 -10.31
CA LEU A 103 -13.40 11.52 -10.69
C LEU A 103 -14.54 10.65 -10.17
N ILE A 104 -15.09 10.97 -8.99
CA ILE A 104 -16.23 10.24 -8.42
C ILE A 104 -17.48 10.49 -9.26
N GLU A 105 -17.73 11.73 -9.66
CA GLU A 105 -18.90 12.07 -10.47
C GLU A 105 -18.78 11.47 -11.90
N GLU A 106 -17.59 11.45 -12.46
CA GLU A 106 -17.34 10.78 -13.73
C GLU A 106 -17.58 9.26 -13.63
N ALA A 107 -17.10 8.61 -12.57
CA ALA A 107 -17.35 7.19 -12.33
C ALA A 107 -18.84 6.88 -12.18
N LYS A 108 -19.59 7.69 -11.43
CA LYS A 108 -21.04 7.55 -11.29
C LYS A 108 -21.76 7.69 -12.61
N ARG A 109 -21.35 8.63 -13.46
CA ARG A 109 -21.92 8.82 -14.78
C ARG A 109 -21.69 7.59 -15.66
N LYS A 110 -20.44 7.11 -15.74
CA LYS A 110 -20.08 5.90 -16.51
C LYS A 110 -20.86 4.66 -16.05
N LEU A 111 -21.07 4.50 -14.74
CA LEU A 111 -21.87 3.40 -14.20
C LEU A 111 -23.33 3.46 -14.66
N LYS A 112 -23.94 4.65 -14.70
CA LYS A 112 -25.29 4.83 -15.20
C LYS A 112 -25.41 4.59 -16.72
N GLU A 113 -24.40 4.99 -17.50
CA GLU A 113 -24.34 4.79 -18.95
C GLU A 113 -24.10 3.32 -19.32
N SER A 114 -23.40 2.55 -18.49
CA SER A 114 -23.12 1.12 -18.71
C SER A 114 -24.26 0.18 -18.33
N GLY A 115 -25.45 0.70 -17.96
CA GLY A 115 -26.65 -0.10 -17.68
C GLY A 115 -26.55 -0.94 -16.41
N GLY A 116 -26.00 -0.38 -15.36
CA GLY A 116 -26.11 -0.97 -14.02
C GLY A 116 -27.57 -0.94 -13.56
N GLU A 117 -28.28 -2.06 -13.80
CA GLU A 117 -29.51 -2.42 -13.13
C GLU A 117 -29.24 -2.86 -11.70
#